data_6a1cd52e789696475adbb00becbf723d
#
_entry.id   6a1cd52e789696475adbb00becbf723d
#
_cell.length_a   1.000
_cell.length_b   1.000
_cell.length_c   1.000
_cell.angle_alpha   90.00
_cell.angle_beta   90.00
_cell.angle_gamma   90.00
#
_symmetry.space_group_name_H-M   'P 1'
#
loop_
_entity.id
_entity.type
_entity.pdbx_description
1 polymer ?
#
loop_
_entity_poly.entity_id
_entity_poly.type
_entity_poly.pdbx_seq_one_letter_code
_entity_poly.pdbx_strand_id
1 'polypeptide(L)'
;MSVSAEDFLKVSRVLRHSDSEPWWRVAASRAYYASYHCSRIWERQLPKSGDDQGRRGVHESLIARLLNPDGACRAELASRSRRIGEHLAQQRTLRVKADYKIDHDVSARMLVRQLELAELVFSDCAGKGVGVGPSSRRRRPGGIAKR
;
A
#
# COMPACT_ATOMS: atom_id res chain seq x y z
N MET A 1 0.44 -25.37 -2.50
CA MET A 1 -0.39 -24.19 -2.79
C MET A 1 0.13 -23.01 -2.00
N SER A 2 0.18 -21.85 -2.60
CA SER A 2 0.60 -20.61 -1.94
C SER A 2 -0.59 -19.70 -1.69
N VAL A 3 -0.45 -18.79 -0.72
CA VAL A 3 -1.47 -17.81 -0.36
C VAL A 3 -1.01 -16.44 -0.86
N SER A 4 -1.93 -15.64 -1.40
CA SER A 4 -1.64 -14.29 -1.89
C SER A 4 -2.03 -13.22 -0.87
N ALA A 5 -1.56 -12.00 -1.10
CA ALA A 5 -1.98 -10.83 -0.30
C ALA A 5 -3.50 -10.61 -0.41
N GLU A 6 -4.07 -10.83 -1.59
CA GLU A 6 -5.50 -10.75 -1.84
C GLU A 6 -6.30 -11.75 -1.02
N ASP A 7 -5.76 -12.95 -0.78
CA ASP A 7 -6.42 -13.97 0.06
C ASP A 7 -6.57 -13.49 1.50
N PHE A 8 -5.56 -12.83 2.07
CA PHE A 8 -5.67 -12.21 3.39
C PHE A 8 -6.75 -11.14 3.43
N LEU A 9 -6.85 -10.33 2.37
CA LEU A 9 -7.88 -9.30 2.30
C LEU A 9 -9.29 -9.89 2.18
N LYS A 10 -9.45 -10.97 1.43
CA LYS A 10 -10.73 -11.71 1.33
C LYS A 10 -11.17 -12.25 2.69
N VAL A 11 -10.26 -12.85 3.45
CA VAL A 11 -10.55 -13.33 4.82
C VAL A 11 -11.03 -12.18 5.70
N SER A 12 -10.33 -11.05 5.66
CA SER A 12 -10.71 -9.86 6.42
C SER A 12 -12.13 -9.37 6.06
N ARG A 13 -12.45 -9.33 4.76
CA ARG A 13 -13.78 -8.92 4.29
C ARG A 13 -14.90 -9.86 4.74
N VAL A 14 -14.65 -11.15 4.76
CA VAL A 14 -15.62 -12.14 5.27
C VAL A 14 -15.85 -11.93 6.77
N LEU A 15 -14.80 -11.80 7.55
CA LEU A 15 -14.85 -11.62 9.01
C LEU A 15 -15.47 -10.28 9.42
N ARG A 16 -15.46 -9.28 8.54
CA ARG A 16 -16.14 -7.99 8.77
C ARG A 16 -17.61 -8.14 9.15
N HIS A 17 -18.28 -9.14 8.58
CA HIS A 17 -19.71 -9.37 8.78
C HIS A 17 -20.01 -10.11 10.10
N SER A 18 -19.01 -10.49 10.85
CA SER A 18 -19.20 -11.00 12.20
C SER A 18 -19.76 -9.92 13.12
N ASP A 19 -20.49 -10.34 14.15
CA ASP A 19 -21.14 -9.48 15.13
C ASP A 19 -20.35 -9.36 16.44
N SER A 20 -19.12 -9.87 16.48
CA SER A 20 -18.30 -9.85 17.68
C SER A 20 -16.92 -9.23 17.49
N GLU A 21 -16.46 -8.51 18.51
CA GLU A 21 -15.17 -7.83 18.51
C GLU A 21 -13.96 -8.75 18.32
N PRO A 22 -13.90 -9.96 18.90
CA PRO A 22 -12.77 -10.86 18.64
C PRO A 22 -12.53 -11.12 17.16
N TRP A 23 -13.59 -11.32 16.38
CA TRP A 23 -13.49 -11.50 14.95
C TRP A 23 -13.10 -10.22 14.20
N TRP A 24 -13.54 -9.05 14.67
CA TRP A 24 -13.12 -7.76 14.12
C TRP A 24 -11.62 -7.53 14.33
N ARG A 25 -11.08 -7.95 15.47
CA ARG A 25 -9.63 -7.90 15.73
C ARG A 25 -8.86 -8.77 14.76
N VAL A 26 -9.31 -9.99 14.51
CA VAL A 26 -8.71 -10.88 13.52
C VAL A 26 -8.80 -10.26 12.12
N ALA A 27 -9.94 -9.72 11.75
CA ALA A 27 -10.13 -9.05 10.45
C ALA A 27 -9.18 -7.86 10.28
N ALA A 28 -9.06 -7.01 11.29
CA ALA A 28 -8.14 -5.86 11.27
C ALA A 28 -6.69 -6.29 11.12
N SER A 29 -6.28 -7.34 11.81
CA SER A 29 -4.94 -7.92 11.70
C SER A 29 -4.68 -8.47 10.30
N ARG A 30 -5.60 -9.23 9.74
CA ARG A 30 -5.46 -9.81 8.39
C ARG A 30 -5.44 -8.74 7.30
N ALA A 31 -6.25 -7.70 7.43
CA ALA A 31 -6.23 -6.56 6.50
C ALA A 31 -4.86 -5.87 6.48
N TYR A 32 -4.26 -5.66 7.64
CA TYR A 32 -2.90 -5.11 7.72
C TYR A 32 -1.87 -6.02 7.04
N TYR A 33 -1.88 -7.32 7.29
CA TYR A 33 -0.95 -8.25 6.67
C TYR A 33 -1.14 -8.33 5.15
N ALA A 34 -2.36 -8.20 4.67
CA ALA A 34 -2.63 -8.09 3.23
C ALA A 34 -1.89 -6.88 2.63
N SER A 35 -2.07 -5.71 3.24
CA SER A 35 -1.39 -4.48 2.82
C SER A 35 0.14 -4.57 2.96
N TYR A 36 0.63 -5.18 4.02
CA TYR A 36 2.05 -5.38 4.26
C TYR A 36 2.69 -6.22 3.14
N HIS A 37 2.11 -7.35 2.79
CA HIS A 37 2.63 -8.21 1.73
C HIS A 37 2.53 -7.54 0.36
N CYS A 38 1.41 -6.88 0.08
CA CYS A 38 1.21 -6.11 -1.14
C CYS A 38 2.28 -5.01 -1.29
N SER A 39 2.54 -4.28 -0.23
CA SER A 39 3.54 -3.20 -0.20
C SER A 39 4.96 -3.72 -0.40
N ARG A 40 5.30 -4.87 0.21
CA ARG A 40 6.63 -5.50 0.02
C ARG A 40 6.87 -5.92 -1.43
N ILE A 41 5.86 -6.51 -2.05
CA ILE A 41 5.95 -6.91 -3.46
C ILE A 41 6.11 -5.67 -4.35
N TRP A 42 5.34 -4.63 -4.07
CA TRP A 42 5.42 -3.37 -4.81
C TRP A 42 6.79 -2.69 -4.67
N GLU A 43 7.35 -2.64 -3.45
CA GLU A 43 8.66 -2.04 -3.19
C GLU A 43 9.77 -2.65 -4.04
N ARG A 44 9.71 -3.95 -4.33
CA ARG A 44 10.71 -4.65 -5.16
C ARG A 44 10.78 -4.12 -6.60
N GLN A 45 9.75 -3.41 -7.05
CA GLN A 45 9.70 -2.81 -8.38
C GLN A 45 10.38 -1.44 -8.45
N LEU A 46 10.73 -0.86 -7.31
CA LEU A 46 11.44 0.41 -7.27
C LEU A 46 12.89 0.23 -7.73
N PRO A 47 13.46 1.23 -8.43
CA PRO A 47 14.86 1.17 -8.89
C PRO A 47 15.84 1.09 -7.72
N LYS A 48 15.49 1.64 -6.57
CA LYS A 48 16.24 1.59 -5.33
C LYS A 48 15.31 1.70 -4.14
N SER A 49 15.59 0.94 -3.08
CA SER A 49 14.87 1.02 -1.81
C SER A 49 15.08 2.37 -1.13
N GLY A 50 14.06 2.83 -0.42
CA GLY A 50 14.15 4.02 0.42
C GLY A 50 15.03 3.81 1.66
N ASP A 51 15.17 4.87 2.44
CA ASP A 51 15.93 4.88 3.69
C ASP A 51 15.07 4.38 4.85
N ASP A 52 15.52 3.36 5.55
CA ASP A 52 14.84 2.80 6.73
C ASP A 52 15.09 3.60 8.01
N GLN A 53 15.93 4.62 7.95
CA GLN A 53 16.29 5.49 9.08
C GLN A 53 16.76 4.73 10.33
N GLY A 54 17.45 3.60 10.13
CA GLY A 54 17.98 2.79 11.22
C GLY A 54 16.92 1.95 11.95
N ARG A 55 15.71 1.84 11.42
CA ARG A 55 14.65 0.99 11.98
C ARG A 55 15.03 -0.48 11.83
N ARG A 56 14.84 -1.27 12.89
CA ARG A 56 15.29 -2.67 12.94
C ARG A 56 14.17 -3.68 12.71
N GLY A 57 12.93 -3.37 13.11
CA GLY A 57 11.79 -4.25 12.90
C GLY A 57 11.38 -4.31 11.43
N VAL A 58 11.00 -5.49 10.93
CA VAL A 58 10.61 -5.66 9.50
C VAL A 58 9.45 -4.76 9.09
N HIS A 59 8.48 -4.56 9.98
CA HIS A 59 7.34 -3.68 9.72
C HIS A 59 7.73 -2.20 9.73
N GLU A 60 8.45 -1.79 10.76
CA GLU A 60 8.91 -0.41 10.90
C GLU A 60 9.90 -0.01 9.81
N SER A 61 10.79 -0.94 9.44
CA SER A 61 11.77 -0.73 8.39
C SER A 61 11.09 -0.55 7.03
N LEU A 62 10.11 -1.38 6.69
CA LEU A 62 9.35 -1.23 5.45
C LEU A 62 8.62 0.12 5.39
N ILE A 63 7.91 0.47 6.45
CA ILE A 63 7.18 1.74 6.53
C ILE A 63 8.14 2.93 6.36
N ALA A 64 9.28 2.91 7.07
CA ALA A 64 10.28 3.97 6.96
C ALA A 64 10.83 4.10 5.53
N ARG A 65 11.16 2.99 4.88
CA ARG A 65 11.64 3.01 3.48
C ARG A 65 10.58 3.58 2.53
N LEU A 66 9.32 3.21 2.70
CA LEU A 66 8.24 3.73 1.87
C LEU A 66 8.02 5.23 2.06
N LEU A 67 8.13 5.72 3.31
CA LEU A 67 7.99 7.15 3.64
C LEU A 67 9.19 7.98 3.19
N ASN A 68 10.35 7.37 3.00
CA ASN A 68 11.60 8.03 2.62
C ASN A 68 12.18 7.42 1.34
N PRO A 69 11.48 7.56 0.20
CA PRO A 69 11.94 7.00 -1.06
C PRO A 69 13.27 7.60 -1.49
N ASP A 70 14.09 6.80 -2.17
CA ASP A 70 15.38 7.23 -2.69
C ASP A 70 15.21 8.31 -3.78
N GLY A 71 16.18 9.24 -3.85
CA GLY A 71 16.17 10.31 -4.84
C GLY A 71 16.27 9.85 -6.30
N ALA A 72 16.66 8.59 -6.55
CA ALA A 72 16.64 7.99 -7.88
C ALA A 72 15.22 7.66 -8.36
N CYS A 73 14.23 7.60 -7.46
CA CYS A 73 12.84 7.39 -7.84
C CYS A 73 12.27 8.63 -8.51
N ARG A 74 11.53 8.42 -9.61
CA ARG A 74 10.75 9.50 -10.22
C ARG A 74 9.73 10.05 -9.24
N ALA A 75 9.40 11.33 -9.35
CA ALA A 75 8.51 12.05 -8.45
C ALA A 75 7.16 11.33 -8.24
N GLU A 76 6.58 10.75 -9.29
CA GLU A 76 5.33 10.00 -9.22
C GLU A 76 5.47 8.73 -8.37
N LEU A 77 6.52 7.94 -8.58
CA LEU A 77 6.77 6.74 -7.77
C LEU A 77 7.10 7.09 -6.33
N ALA A 78 7.87 8.15 -6.10
CA ALA A 78 8.18 8.64 -4.76
C ALA A 78 6.91 9.07 -4.01
N SER A 79 6.02 9.79 -4.67
CA SER A 79 4.74 10.20 -4.11
C SER A 79 3.84 9.02 -3.78
N ARG A 80 3.77 8.03 -4.66
CA ARG A 80 3.03 6.78 -4.45
C ARG A 80 3.59 5.98 -3.28
N SER A 81 4.92 5.87 -3.19
CA SER A 81 5.60 5.22 -2.07
C SER A 81 5.20 5.84 -0.73
N ARG A 82 5.23 7.16 -0.63
CA ARG A 82 4.83 7.86 0.59
C ARG A 82 3.37 7.59 0.97
N ARG A 83 2.45 7.62 0.02
CA ARG A 83 1.03 7.31 0.30
C ARG A 83 0.86 5.88 0.82
N ILE A 84 1.50 4.92 0.20
CA ILE A 84 1.48 3.52 0.67
C ILE A 84 2.02 3.45 2.09
N GLY A 85 3.14 4.09 2.36
CA GLY A 85 3.77 4.12 3.69
C GLY A 85 2.87 4.76 4.75
N GLU A 86 2.21 5.87 4.44
CA GLU A 86 1.28 6.55 5.34
C GLU A 86 0.08 5.68 5.70
N HIS A 87 -0.54 5.06 4.70
CA HIS A 87 -1.69 4.16 4.92
C HIS A 87 -1.27 2.90 5.69
N LEU A 88 -0.12 2.34 5.37
CA LEU A 88 0.41 1.17 6.07
C LEU A 88 0.74 1.49 7.54
N ALA A 89 1.28 2.67 7.83
CA ALA A 89 1.55 3.13 9.19
C ALA A 89 0.25 3.24 10.03
N GLN A 90 -0.80 3.80 9.46
CA GLN A 90 -2.11 3.89 10.12
C GLN A 90 -2.69 2.50 10.38
N GLN A 91 -2.62 1.60 9.41
CA GLN A 91 -3.07 0.22 9.56
C GLN A 91 -2.29 -0.53 10.63
N ARG A 92 -0.97 -0.31 10.71
CA ARG A 92 -0.14 -0.94 11.75
C ARG A 92 -0.56 -0.53 13.15
N THR A 93 -0.89 0.74 13.35
CA THR A 93 -1.39 1.23 14.64
C THR A 93 -2.63 0.47 15.09
N LEU A 94 -3.61 0.27 14.20
CA LEU A 94 -4.80 -0.50 14.54
C LEU A 94 -4.50 -2.00 14.71
N ARG A 95 -3.63 -2.56 13.90
CA ARG A 95 -3.21 -3.97 14.04
C ARG A 95 -2.55 -4.23 15.39
N VAL A 96 -1.65 -3.37 15.84
CA VAL A 96 -1.02 -3.48 17.16
C VAL A 96 -2.07 -3.41 18.28
N LYS A 97 -3.03 -2.51 18.16
CA LYS A 97 -4.15 -2.41 19.11
C LYS A 97 -5.00 -3.69 19.10
N ALA A 98 -5.32 -4.20 17.91
CA ALA A 98 -6.16 -5.39 17.76
C ALA A 98 -5.50 -6.66 18.33
N ASP A 99 -4.20 -6.83 18.12
CA ASP A 99 -3.48 -8.05 18.50
C ASP A 99 -2.94 -8.03 19.94
N TYR A 100 -2.54 -6.85 20.44
CA TYR A 100 -1.77 -6.76 21.70
C TYR A 100 -2.44 -5.94 22.79
N LYS A 101 -3.38 -5.07 22.49
CA LYS A 101 -4.04 -4.21 23.48
C LYS A 101 -5.47 -4.70 23.73
N ILE A 102 -5.59 -5.84 24.38
CA ILE A 102 -6.89 -6.50 24.61
C ILE A 102 -7.81 -5.73 25.56
N ASP A 103 -7.27 -4.82 26.34
CA ASP A 103 -8.00 -3.89 27.22
C ASP A 103 -8.53 -2.63 26.49
N HIS A 104 -8.21 -2.46 25.23
CA HIS A 104 -8.71 -1.38 24.40
C HIS A 104 -9.77 -1.90 23.41
N ASP A 105 -10.86 -1.18 23.28
CA ASP A 105 -11.94 -1.57 22.36
C ASP A 105 -11.54 -1.41 20.88
N VAL A 106 -11.93 -2.38 20.08
CA VAL A 106 -11.88 -2.30 18.61
C VAL A 106 -13.33 -2.31 18.12
N SER A 107 -13.75 -1.19 17.55
CA SER A 107 -15.11 -1.03 17.04
C SER A 107 -15.24 -1.51 15.58
N ALA A 108 -16.48 -1.78 15.16
CA ALA A 108 -16.77 -2.08 13.77
C ALA A 108 -16.35 -0.92 12.83
N ARG A 109 -16.48 0.32 13.28
CA ARG A 109 -16.03 1.51 12.52
C ARG A 109 -14.51 1.50 12.29
N MET A 110 -13.71 1.12 13.29
CA MET A 110 -12.27 0.99 13.13
C MET A 110 -11.92 -0.07 12.10
N LEU A 111 -12.63 -1.19 12.07
CA LEU A 111 -12.45 -2.22 11.06
C LEU A 111 -12.82 -1.71 9.65
N VAL A 112 -13.91 -0.97 9.50
CA VAL A 112 -14.27 -0.36 8.22
C VAL A 112 -13.14 0.56 7.73
N ARG A 113 -12.60 1.39 8.61
CA ARG A 113 -11.46 2.25 8.28
C ARG A 113 -10.23 1.45 7.87
N GLN A 114 -9.95 0.37 8.57
CA GLN A 114 -8.82 -0.53 8.24
C GLN A 114 -8.96 -1.12 6.84
N LEU A 115 -10.16 -1.56 6.47
CA LEU A 115 -10.43 -2.09 5.14
C LEU A 115 -10.35 -1.02 4.05
N GLU A 116 -10.83 0.19 4.31
CA GLU A 116 -10.68 1.33 3.39
C GLU A 116 -9.19 1.64 3.13
N LEU A 117 -8.37 1.66 4.17
CA LEU A 117 -6.93 1.86 4.05
C LEU A 117 -6.27 0.73 3.26
N ALA A 118 -6.68 -0.51 3.47
CA ALA A 118 -6.19 -1.64 2.69
C ALA A 118 -6.53 -1.50 1.20
N GLU A 119 -7.73 -1.09 0.88
CA GLU A 119 -8.15 -0.84 -0.51
C GLU A 119 -7.30 0.26 -1.16
N LEU A 120 -6.99 1.33 -0.43
CA LEU A 120 -6.10 2.40 -0.92
C LEU A 120 -4.68 1.89 -1.18
N VAL A 121 -4.14 1.06 -0.27
CA VAL A 121 -2.82 0.44 -0.47
C VAL A 121 -2.83 -0.46 -1.71
N PHE A 122 -3.83 -1.32 -1.86
CA PHE A 122 -3.94 -2.20 -3.03
C PHE A 122 -4.10 -1.41 -4.32
N SER A 123 -4.87 -0.33 -4.32
CA SER A 123 -5.03 0.55 -5.46
C SER A 123 -3.70 1.21 -5.86
N ASP A 124 -2.96 1.73 -4.90
CA ASP A 124 -1.65 2.34 -5.17
C ASP A 124 -0.62 1.31 -5.62
N CYS A 125 -0.64 0.09 -5.08
CA CYS A 125 0.26 -1.00 -5.48
C CYS A 125 -0.07 -1.54 -6.88
N ALA A 126 -1.36 -1.65 -7.22
CA ALA A 126 -1.82 -2.09 -8.52
C ALA A 126 -1.81 -0.97 -9.56
N GLY A 127 -1.57 0.25 -9.13
CA GLY A 127 -1.63 1.44 -9.95
C GLY A 127 -0.91 1.20 -11.27
N LYS A 128 -1.69 1.04 -12.33
CA LYS A 128 -1.17 1.15 -13.67
C LYS A 128 -0.46 2.49 -13.68
N GLY A 129 0.86 2.45 -13.82
CA GLY A 129 1.63 3.65 -14.04
C GLY A 129 0.82 4.49 -14.99
N VAL A 130 0.70 5.79 -14.73
CA VAL A 130 0.10 6.71 -15.70
C VAL A 130 0.74 6.29 -17.01
N GLY A 131 -0.06 5.69 -17.89
CA GLY A 131 0.43 5.22 -19.15
C GLY A 131 1.17 6.40 -19.75
N VAL A 132 2.44 6.23 -20.05
CA VAL A 132 3.10 7.11 -20.98
C VAL A 132 2.26 6.97 -22.22
N GLY A 133 1.29 7.85 -22.38
CA GLY A 133 0.53 7.96 -23.60
C GLY A 133 1.55 8.02 -24.73
N PRO A 134 1.32 7.37 -25.87
CA PRO A 134 2.27 7.39 -26.94
C PRO A 134 2.62 8.85 -27.20
N SER A 135 3.90 9.18 -27.03
CA SER A 135 4.45 10.48 -27.37
C SER A 135 3.96 10.78 -28.79
N SER A 136 3.06 11.72 -28.93
CA SER A 136 2.66 12.20 -30.22
C SER A 136 3.90 12.85 -30.82
N ARG A 137 4.63 12.09 -31.63
CA ARG A 137 5.63 12.65 -32.52
C ARG A 137 4.86 13.59 -33.42
N ARG A 138 4.92 14.89 -33.13
CA ARG A 138 4.50 15.93 -34.04
C ARG A 138 5.30 15.71 -35.32
N ARG A 139 4.62 15.18 -36.35
CA ARG A 139 5.14 15.22 -37.70
C ARG A 139 5.31 16.70 -38.02
N ARG A 140 6.54 17.12 -38.27
CA ARG A 140 6.81 18.42 -38.90
C ARG A 140 6.15 18.40 -40.29
N PRO A 141 5.34 19.39 -40.64
CA PRO A 141 4.90 19.51 -42.01
C PRO A 141 6.12 19.78 -42.86
N GLY A 142 6.31 18.94 -43.86
CA GLY A 142 7.38 19.10 -44.84
C GLY A 142 7.24 20.44 -45.56
N GLY A 143 8.33 21.18 -45.59
CA GLY A 143 8.40 22.41 -46.36
C GLY A 143 8.22 22.11 -47.86
N ILE A 144 7.25 22.77 -48.43
CA ILE A 144 7.08 22.80 -49.89
C ILE A 144 8.20 23.69 -50.47
N ALA A 145 9.10 23.08 -51.21
CA ALA A 145 10.05 23.84 -52.01
C ALA A 145 9.28 24.54 -53.14
N LYS A 146 9.31 25.87 -53.13
CA LYS A 146 8.92 26.65 -54.31
C LYS A 146 10.10 26.72 -55.27
N ARG A 147 9.82 26.43 -56.52
CA ARG A 147 10.70 26.76 -57.68
C ARG A 147 10.74 28.26 -57.90
#